data_690a72d92f3ce596191a6080faae53fd
#
_entry.id   690a72d92f3ce596191a6080faae53fd
#
_cell.length_a   1.000
_cell.length_b   1.000
_cell.length_c   1.000
_cell.angle_alpha   90.00
_cell.angle_beta   90.00
_cell.angle_gamma   90.00
#
_symmetry.space_group_name_H-M   'P 1'
#
loop_
_entity.id
_entity.type
_entity.pdbx_description
1 polymer ?
#
loop_
_entity_poly.entity_id
_entity_poly.type
_entity_poly.pdbx_seq_one_letter_code
_entity_poly.pdbx_strand_id
1 'polypeptide(L)'
;MSFTKEQLREQMLLYAVTDRHWLNGQTLYEQVEEALKGGATFIQLREKDLTEEEFLEEAKKIQQLCKKYRVPFIINDNVKLAKEIDADGVHVGQSDMEALDVRAQLGEDKIIGVSARTVEQALLAEKHGADYLGVGAVFQTGTKTDAREVEHGVLKEICSKVDIPVVAIGGITQDNVKELSGSGINGVAVISAIFAQKDIETATAKLKKCVEQVD
;
A
#
# COMPACT_ATOMS: atom_id res chain seq x y z
N MET A 1 6.39 9.56 -12.78
CA MET A 1 6.09 8.78 -14.01
C MET A 1 4.60 8.55 -14.04
N SER A 2 3.91 8.75 -15.16
CA SER A 2 2.50 8.33 -15.25
C SER A 2 2.46 6.82 -15.53
N PHE A 3 1.68 6.08 -14.73
CA PHE A 3 1.47 4.64 -14.90
C PHE A 3 0.16 4.40 -15.64
N THR A 4 0.13 3.49 -16.61
CA THR A 4 -1.14 2.98 -17.14
C THR A 4 -1.83 2.13 -16.08
N LYS A 5 -3.15 1.92 -16.21
CA LYS A 5 -3.89 1.04 -15.29
C LYS A 5 -3.30 -0.39 -15.26
N GLU A 6 -2.83 -0.90 -16.40
CA GLU A 6 -2.20 -2.23 -16.49
C GLU A 6 -0.85 -2.26 -15.76
N GLN A 7 0.00 -1.26 -15.98
CA GLN A 7 1.26 -1.15 -15.26
C GLN A 7 1.04 -1.04 -13.75
N LEU A 8 0.03 -0.29 -13.32
CA LEU A 8 -0.30 -0.15 -11.91
C LEU A 8 -0.77 -1.49 -11.31
N ARG A 9 -1.60 -2.26 -12.03
CA ARG A 9 -2.02 -3.60 -11.61
C ARG A 9 -0.85 -4.54 -11.37
N GLU A 10 0.13 -4.58 -12.28
CA GLU A 10 1.33 -5.40 -12.13
C GLU A 10 2.17 -4.99 -10.90
N GLN A 11 2.27 -3.68 -10.64
CA GLN A 11 3.01 -3.15 -9.49
C GLN A 11 2.30 -3.39 -8.15
N MET A 12 1.00 -3.65 -8.13
CA MET A 12 0.24 -3.88 -6.89
C MET A 12 0.44 -5.28 -6.27
N LEU A 13 1.18 -6.19 -6.89
CA LEU A 13 1.30 -7.58 -6.47
C LEU A 13 1.69 -7.72 -4.99
N LEU A 14 2.80 -7.11 -4.57
CA LEU A 14 3.25 -7.14 -3.18
C LEU A 14 3.62 -5.74 -2.69
N TYR A 15 2.72 -5.13 -1.99
CA TYR A 15 2.77 -3.77 -1.51
C TYR A 15 3.24 -3.74 -0.05
N ALA A 16 4.45 -3.27 0.20
CA ALA A 16 5.00 -3.12 1.54
C ALA A 16 4.68 -1.73 2.11
N VAL A 17 4.00 -1.69 3.26
CA VAL A 17 3.69 -0.47 4.01
C VAL A 17 4.58 -0.43 5.24
N THR A 18 5.35 0.64 5.41
CA THR A 18 6.31 0.75 6.52
C THR A 18 5.62 1.00 7.85
N ASP A 19 6.26 0.55 8.93
CA ASP A 19 5.86 0.88 10.30
C ASP A 19 7.09 0.87 11.19
N ARG A 20 7.41 2.01 11.79
CA ARG A 20 8.57 2.23 12.66
C ARG A 20 8.57 1.36 13.93
N HIS A 21 7.42 0.85 14.32
CA HIS A 21 7.30 -0.08 15.45
C HIS A 21 8.19 -1.33 15.33
N TRP A 22 8.51 -1.74 14.10
CA TRP A 22 9.24 -2.99 13.80
C TRP A 22 10.72 -2.80 13.46
N LEU A 23 11.34 -1.66 13.78
CA LEU A 23 12.74 -1.38 13.39
C LEU A 23 13.76 -2.37 13.99
N ASN A 24 13.53 -2.86 15.21
CA ASN A 24 14.37 -3.89 15.86
C ASN A 24 15.89 -3.61 15.80
N GLY A 25 16.29 -2.33 15.84
CA GLY A 25 17.67 -1.90 15.77
C GLY A 25 18.20 -1.59 14.36
N GLN A 26 17.42 -1.83 13.31
CA GLN A 26 17.71 -1.40 11.95
C GLN A 26 17.17 0.02 11.70
N THR A 27 17.70 0.68 10.68
CA THR A 27 17.06 1.87 10.11
C THR A 27 15.92 1.47 9.19
N LEU A 28 14.96 2.39 8.99
CA LEU A 28 13.87 2.14 8.03
C LEU A 28 14.40 1.95 6.60
N TYR A 29 15.48 2.66 6.26
CA TYR A 29 16.16 2.51 4.96
C TYR A 29 16.65 1.09 4.74
N GLU A 30 17.33 0.48 5.73
CA GLU A 30 17.82 -0.90 5.65
C GLU A 30 16.66 -1.88 5.47
N GLN A 31 15.59 -1.73 6.26
CA GLN A 31 14.42 -2.61 6.16
C GLN A 31 13.71 -2.51 4.81
N VAL A 32 13.55 -1.30 4.27
CA VAL A 32 12.95 -1.10 2.95
C VAL A 32 13.87 -1.67 1.85
N GLU A 33 15.19 -1.54 1.97
CA GLU A 33 16.11 -2.15 1.00
C GLU A 33 16.02 -3.67 1.01
N GLU A 34 15.92 -4.30 2.18
CA GLU A 34 15.71 -5.75 2.29
C GLU A 34 14.36 -6.18 1.68
N ALA A 35 13.28 -5.43 1.93
CA ALA A 35 11.98 -5.70 1.31
C ALA A 35 12.04 -5.60 -0.23
N LEU A 36 12.73 -4.59 -0.75
CA LEU A 36 12.94 -4.43 -2.20
C LEU A 36 13.77 -5.56 -2.80
N LYS A 37 14.84 -6.00 -2.13
CA LYS A 37 15.64 -7.18 -2.53
C LYS A 37 14.80 -8.46 -2.52
N GLY A 38 13.92 -8.60 -1.55
CA GLY A 38 12.96 -9.71 -1.45
C GLY A 38 11.84 -9.64 -2.50
N GLY A 39 11.75 -8.56 -3.26
CA GLY A 39 10.84 -8.44 -4.39
C GLY A 39 9.52 -7.74 -4.08
N ALA A 40 9.46 -6.87 -3.07
CA ALA A 40 8.34 -5.93 -2.91
C ALA A 40 8.20 -5.09 -4.19
N THR A 41 6.97 -4.95 -4.68
CA THR A 41 6.68 -4.31 -5.97
C THR A 41 6.10 -2.91 -5.82
N PHE A 42 5.77 -2.50 -4.60
CA PHE A 42 5.20 -1.19 -4.28
C PHE A 42 5.56 -0.82 -2.83
N ILE A 43 5.95 0.42 -2.57
CA ILE A 43 6.35 0.88 -1.24
C ILE A 43 5.49 2.07 -0.81
N GLN A 44 4.93 1.99 0.41
CA GLN A 44 4.30 3.12 1.08
C GLN A 44 5.08 3.50 2.34
N LEU A 45 5.51 4.75 2.40
CA LEU A 45 6.08 5.32 3.62
C LEU A 45 4.96 5.84 4.51
N ARG A 46 4.78 5.19 5.66
CA ARG A 46 3.83 5.55 6.69
C ARG A 46 4.58 5.96 7.95
N GLU A 47 4.44 7.21 8.34
CA GLU A 47 5.03 7.80 9.54
C GLU A 47 3.97 8.53 10.37
N LYS A 48 4.06 8.42 11.69
CA LYS A 48 3.12 9.04 12.61
C LYS A 48 3.79 9.89 13.70
N ASP A 49 5.06 9.60 13.99
CA ASP A 49 5.74 10.10 15.18
C ASP A 49 6.92 11.02 14.87
N LEU A 50 7.27 11.20 13.58
CA LEU A 50 8.34 12.10 13.15
C LEU A 50 7.87 13.55 13.06
N THR A 51 8.80 14.47 13.27
CA THR A 51 8.62 15.87 12.90
C THR A 51 8.52 16.01 11.37
N GLU A 52 7.98 17.13 10.88
CA GLU A 52 7.89 17.39 9.43
C GLU A 52 9.26 17.32 8.74
N GLU A 53 10.31 17.85 9.38
CA GLU A 53 11.67 17.86 8.85
C GLU A 53 12.27 16.44 8.78
N GLU A 54 12.14 15.66 9.84
CA GLU A 54 12.62 14.27 9.88
C GLU A 54 11.87 13.41 8.86
N PHE A 55 10.55 13.60 8.71
CA PHE A 55 9.75 12.87 7.73
C PHE A 55 10.17 13.22 6.30
N LEU A 56 10.43 14.51 6.01
CA LEU A 56 10.92 14.97 4.72
C LEU A 56 12.29 14.34 4.37
N GLU A 57 13.21 14.32 5.31
CA GLU A 57 14.56 13.73 5.13
C GLU A 57 14.47 12.23 4.86
N GLU A 58 13.68 11.51 5.63
CA GLU A 58 13.50 10.06 5.47
C GLU A 58 12.78 9.73 4.16
N ALA A 59 11.72 10.48 3.82
CA ALA A 59 10.98 10.31 2.58
C ALA A 59 11.88 10.47 1.34
N LYS A 60 12.78 11.45 1.33
CA LYS A 60 13.76 11.64 0.24
C LYS A 60 14.71 10.44 0.11
N LYS A 61 15.21 9.90 1.23
CA LYS A 61 16.11 8.74 1.22
C LYS A 61 15.41 7.48 0.67
N ILE A 62 14.21 7.20 1.17
CA ILE A 62 13.42 6.04 0.72
C ILE A 62 12.99 6.20 -0.75
N GLN A 63 12.63 7.41 -1.18
CA GLN A 63 12.30 7.68 -2.59
C GLN A 63 13.48 7.38 -3.53
N GLN A 64 14.69 7.79 -3.16
CA GLN A 64 15.89 7.49 -3.97
C GLN A 64 16.13 5.99 -4.05
N LEU A 65 15.91 5.28 -2.94
CA LEU A 65 16.03 3.83 -2.89
C LEU A 65 15.01 3.16 -3.81
N CYS A 66 13.73 3.55 -3.74
CA CYS A 66 12.68 3.02 -4.62
C CYS A 66 12.98 3.30 -6.10
N LYS A 67 13.50 4.48 -6.44
CA LYS A 67 13.95 4.81 -7.80
C LYS A 67 15.07 3.87 -8.29
N LYS A 68 16.05 3.53 -7.43
CA LYS A 68 17.13 2.57 -7.74
C LYS A 68 16.57 1.19 -8.12
N TYR A 69 15.53 0.75 -7.42
CA TYR A 69 14.87 -0.54 -7.65
C TYR A 69 13.73 -0.47 -8.67
N ARG A 70 13.39 0.73 -9.18
CA ARG A 70 12.26 0.99 -10.11
C ARG A 70 10.91 0.57 -9.58
N VAL A 71 10.69 0.78 -8.29
CA VAL A 71 9.46 0.47 -7.56
C VAL A 71 8.75 1.78 -7.23
N PRO A 72 7.42 1.90 -7.46
CA PRO A 72 6.66 3.09 -7.10
C PRO A 72 6.71 3.39 -5.60
N PHE A 73 6.79 4.68 -5.28
CA PHE A 73 6.91 5.21 -3.92
C PHE A 73 5.73 6.11 -3.56
N ILE A 74 4.98 5.73 -2.54
CA ILE A 74 3.76 6.40 -2.09
C ILE A 74 3.94 6.94 -0.68
N ILE A 75 3.43 8.15 -0.43
CA ILE A 75 3.34 8.75 0.92
C ILE A 75 1.96 8.46 1.50
N ASN A 76 1.91 8.05 2.78
CA ASN A 76 0.65 7.87 3.49
C ASN A 76 0.14 9.23 4.04
N ASP A 77 -1.12 9.58 3.76
CA ASP A 77 -1.90 10.72 4.25
C ASP A 77 -1.33 12.13 3.94
N ASN A 78 -0.03 12.31 3.89
CA ASN A 78 0.59 13.62 3.75
C ASN A 78 0.72 14.09 2.30
N VAL A 79 -0.37 14.66 1.75
CA VAL A 79 -0.44 15.18 0.37
C VAL A 79 0.57 16.32 0.13
N LYS A 80 0.79 17.18 1.13
CA LYS A 80 1.77 18.28 1.05
C LYS A 80 3.17 17.74 0.83
N LEU A 81 3.60 16.77 1.65
CA LEU A 81 4.91 16.13 1.52
C LEU A 81 5.06 15.40 0.19
N ALA A 82 4.03 14.63 -0.24
CA ALA A 82 4.06 13.93 -1.51
C ALA A 82 4.29 14.88 -2.70
N LYS A 83 3.66 16.04 -2.66
CA LYS A 83 3.85 17.11 -3.66
C LYS A 83 5.24 17.73 -3.58
N GLU A 84 5.73 18.02 -2.38
CA GLU A 84 7.03 18.69 -2.15
C GLU A 84 8.21 17.87 -2.67
N ILE A 85 8.20 16.55 -2.44
CA ILE A 85 9.28 15.65 -2.88
C ILE A 85 9.05 15.08 -4.27
N ASP A 86 7.95 15.44 -4.93
CA ASP A 86 7.55 14.84 -6.20
C ASP A 86 7.45 13.30 -6.13
N ALA A 87 6.80 12.77 -5.07
CA ALA A 87 6.55 11.33 -4.93
C ALA A 87 5.71 10.80 -6.10
N ASP A 88 5.71 9.47 -6.31
CA ASP A 88 4.88 8.87 -7.36
C ASP A 88 3.38 9.00 -7.03
N GLY A 89 3.03 9.15 -5.76
CA GLY A 89 1.65 9.39 -5.34
C GLY A 89 1.44 9.43 -3.82
N VAL A 90 0.18 9.30 -3.45
CA VAL A 90 -0.28 9.32 -2.05
C VAL A 90 -1.35 8.25 -1.82
N HIS A 91 -1.42 7.74 -0.60
CA HIS A 91 -2.54 6.90 -0.15
C HIS A 91 -3.27 7.60 1.01
N VAL A 92 -4.58 7.75 0.89
CA VAL A 92 -5.42 8.43 1.89
C VAL A 92 -6.51 7.52 2.45
N GLY A 93 -6.89 7.75 3.70
CA GLY A 93 -8.03 7.11 4.35
C GLY A 93 -9.33 7.85 4.09
N GLN A 94 -10.45 7.31 4.62
CA GLN A 94 -11.79 7.90 4.46
C GLN A 94 -12.00 9.21 5.24
N SER A 95 -11.18 9.43 6.28
CA SER A 95 -11.26 10.61 7.16
C SER A 95 -10.29 11.72 6.79
N ASP A 96 -9.38 11.47 5.83
CA ASP A 96 -8.27 12.39 5.57
C ASP A 96 -8.68 13.46 4.53
N MET A 97 -8.69 13.09 3.29
CA MET A 97 -9.09 13.99 2.21
C MET A 97 -9.79 13.18 1.11
N GLU A 98 -10.85 13.71 0.53
CA GLU A 98 -11.49 13.02 -0.59
C GLU A 98 -10.54 12.95 -1.79
N ALA A 99 -10.58 11.83 -2.53
CA ALA A 99 -9.70 11.61 -3.68
C ALA A 99 -9.78 12.75 -4.72
N LEU A 100 -10.93 13.38 -4.86
CA LEU A 100 -11.14 14.53 -5.73
C LEU A 100 -10.26 15.73 -5.33
N ASP A 101 -10.19 16.06 -4.03
CA ASP A 101 -9.37 17.15 -3.51
C ASP A 101 -7.88 16.84 -3.63
N VAL A 102 -7.50 15.57 -3.42
CA VAL A 102 -6.14 15.08 -3.60
C VAL A 102 -5.73 15.21 -5.06
N ARG A 103 -6.58 14.80 -6.00
CA ARG A 103 -6.35 14.92 -7.44
C ARG A 103 -6.14 16.38 -7.86
N ALA A 104 -6.98 17.31 -7.35
CA ALA A 104 -6.86 18.73 -7.63
C ALA A 104 -5.51 19.32 -7.15
N GLN A 105 -4.91 18.78 -6.08
CA GLN A 105 -3.64 19.25 -5.53
C GLN A 105 -2.42 18.63 -6.19
N LEU A 106 -2.48 17.33 -6.53
CA LEU A 106 -1.34 16.57 -7.05
C LEU A 106 -1.28 16.55 -8.58
N GLY A 107 -2.40 16.74 -9.28
CA GLY A 107 -2.49 16.65 -10.74
C GLY A 107 -2.73 15.22 -11.24
N GLU A 108 -2.88 15.09 -12.57
CA GLU A 108 -3.31 13.85 -13.25
C GLU A 108 -2.22 12.76 -13.30
N ASP A 109 -0.95 13.13 -13.18
CA ASP A 109 0.20 12.22 -13.34
C ASP A 109 0.57 11.46 -12.05
N LYS A 110 -0.11 11.73 -10.93
CA LYS A 110 0.19 11.12 -9.62
C LYS A 110 -0.78 10.00 -9.28
N ILE A 111 -0.26 8.96 -8.63
CA ILE A 111 -1.05 7.82 -8.16
C ILE A 111 -1.80 8.23 -6.89
N ILE A 112 -3.11 8.03 -6.87
CA ILE A 112 -3.95 8.22 -5.70
C ILE A 112 -4.55 6.89 -5.26
N GLY A 113 -4.13 6.41 -4.09
CA GLY A 113 -4.73 5.27 -3.43
C GLY A 113 -5.73 5.70 -2.38
N VAL A 114 -6.82 4.96 -2.25
CA VAL A 114 -7.85 5.23 -1.24
C VAL A 114 -8.21 3.94 -0.50
N SER A 115 -8.30 4.04 0.84
CA SER A 115 -8.83 2.95 1.66
C SER A 115 -10.34 2.85 1.49
N ALA A 116 -10.88 1.63 1.30
CA ALA A 116 -12.32 1.38 1.26
C ALA A 116 -12.68 0.14 2.08
N ARG A 117 -13.90 0.13 2.66
CA ARG A 117 -14.45 -0.98 3.45
C ARG A 117 -15.82 -1.44 2.96
N THR A 118 -16.46 -0.66 2.13
CA THR A 118 -17.78 -0.97 1.54
C THR A 118 -17.77 -0.72 0.04
N VAL A 119 -18.72 -1.30 -0.65
CA VAL A 119 -18.91 -1.11 -2.09
C VAL A 119 -19.17 0.37 -2.43
N GLU A 120 -19.95 1.05 -1.61
CA GLU A 120 -20.27 2.48 -1.80
C GLU A 120 -19.01 3.34 -1.71
N GLN A 121 -18.15 3.08 -0.71
CA GLN A 121 -16.87 3.79 -0.56
C GLN A 121 -15.95 3.52 -1.76
N ALA A 122 -15.90 2.29 -2.24
CA ALA A 122 -15.08 1.89 -3.38
C ALA A 122 -15.51 2.62 -4.67
N LEU A 123 -16.81 2.60 -4.98
CA LEU A 123 -17.38 3.27 -6.14
C LEU A 123 -17.21 4.80 -6.07
N LEU A 124 -17.37 5.39 -4.88
CA LEU A 124 -17.18 6.81 -4.67
C LEU A 124 -15.71 7.21 -4.88
N ALA A 125 -14.76 6.44 -4.33
CA ALA A 125 -13.34 6.68 -4.49
C ALA A 125 -12.93 6.60 -5.97
N GLU A 126 -13.37 5.59 -6.72
CA GLU A 126 -13.12 5.48 -8.15
C GLU A 126 -13.71 6.67 -8.93
N LYS A 127 -14.96 7.04 -8.64
CA LYS A 127 -15.62 8.22 -9.25
C LYS A 127 -14.87 9.53 -8.99
N HIS A 128 -14.23 9.65 -7.84
CA HIS A 128 -13.44 10.81 -7.43
C HIS A 128 -11.98 10.75 -7.91
N GLY A 129 -11.62 9.78 -8.75
CA GLY A 129 -10.32 9.72 -9.41
C GLY A 129 -9.23 8.97 -8.62
N ALA A 130 -9.60 8.05 -7.74
CA ALA A 130 -8.65 7.09 -7.19
C ALA A 130 -8.10 6.19 -8.29
N ASP A 131 -6.81 5.87 -8.23
CA ASP A 131 -6.14 4.98 -9.19
C ASP A 131 -6.11 3.53 -8.69
N TYR A 132 -6.21 3.32 -7.38
CA TYR A 132 -6.34 2.00 -6.77
C TYR A 132 -7.03 2.08 -5.40
N LEU A 133 -7.51 0.94 -4.92
CA LEU A 133 -8.11 0.80 -3.60
C LEU A 133 -7.29 -0.14 -2.70
N GLY A 134 -7.19 0.25 -1.42
CA GLY A 134 -6.78 -0.63 -0.33
C GLY A 134 -8.01 -1.08 0.44
N VAL A 135 -8.37 -2.36 0.37
CA VAL A 135 -9.58 -2.90 1.01
C VAL A 135 -9.23 -3.78 2.21
N GLY A 136 -9.74 -3.43 3.36
CA GLY A 136 -9.46 -4.19 4.60
C GLY A 136 -9.95 -3.48 5.88
N ALA A 137 -9.74 -4.14 7.06
CA ALA A 137 -8.87 -5.29 7.24
C ALA A 137 -9.57 -6.58 6.81
N VAL A 138 -8.90 -7.44 6.02
CA VAL A 138 -9.49 -8.71 5.54
C VAL A 138 -9.28 -9.89 6.52
N PHE A 139 -8.37 -9.73 7.48
CA PHE A 139 -8.17 -10.60 8.64
C PHE A 139 -7.94 -9.75 9.87
N GLN A 140 -8.08 -10.35 11.06
CA GLN A 140 -7.78 -9.66 12.32
C GLN A 140 -6.34 -9.14 12.33
N THR A 141 -6.16 -7.91 12.79
CA THR A 141 -4.85 -7.24 12.81
C THR A 141 -4.63 -6.47 14.09
N GLY A 142 -3.41 -6.53 14.63
CA GLY A 142 -2.99 -5.70 15.76
C GLY A 142 -2.40 -4.34 15.37
N THR A 143 -2.15 -4.09 14.08
CA THR A 143 -1.46 -2.87 13.62
C THR A 143 -2.37 -1.63 13.60
N LYS A 144 -3.68 -1.82 13.38
CA LYS A 144 -4.70 -0.76 13.51
C LYS A 144 -5.80 -1.26 14.45
N THR A 145 -5.89 -0.67 15.63
CA THR A 145 -6.83 -1.09 16.70
C THR A 145 -8.29 -0.79 16.39
N ASP A 146 -8.56 0.08 15.43
CA ASP A 146 -9.90 0.51 14.97
C ASP A 146 -10.34 -0.16 13.66
N ALA A 147 -9.54 -1.09 13.14
CA ALA A 147 -9.85 -1.78 11.90
C ALA A 147 -11.00 -2.79 12.11
N ARG A 148 -12.18 -2.50 11.54
CA ARG A 148 -13.25 -3.49 11.40
C ARG A 148 -12.89 -4.45 10.28
N GLU A 149 -13.14 -5.74 10.50
CA GLU A 149 -12.93 -6.77 9.51
C GLU A 149 -13.90 -6.59 8.33
N VAL A 150 -13.37 -6.72 7.12
CA VAL A 150 -14.13 -6.73 5.87
C VAL A 150 -14.30 -8.19 5.45
N GLU A 151 -15.54 -8.66 5.38
CA GLU A 151 -15.83 -10.03 4.94
C GLU A 151 -15.31 -10.28 3.51
N HIS A 152 -14.80 -11.47 3.24
CA HIS A 152 -14.27 -11.83 1.91
C HIS A 152 -15.33 -11.71 0.80
N GLY A 153 -16.62 -11.89 1.13
CA GLY A 153 -17.74 -11.64 0.22
C GLY A 153 -17.82 -10.18 -0.22
N VAL A 154 -17.64 -9.25 0.72
CA VAL A 154 -17.60 -7.79 0.43
C VAL A 154 -16.38 -7.43 -0.40
N LEU A 155 -15.19 -7.99 -0.08
CA LEU A 155 -13.98 -7.80 -0.89
C LEU A 155 -14.22 -8.22 -2.35
N LYS A 156 -14.77 -9.41 -2.55
CA LYS A 156 -15.11 -9.93 -3.88
C LYS A 156 -16.12 -9.05 -4.61
N GLU A 157 -17.14 -8.56 -3.92
CA GLU A 157 -18.12 -7.65 -4.49
C GLU A 157 -17.47 -6.34 -4.93
N ILE A 158 -16.61 -5.73 -4.11
CA ILE A 158 -15.85 -4.54 -4.46
C ILE A 158 -15.05 -4.78 -5.74
N CYS A 159 -14.23 -5.86 -5.78
CA CYS A 159 -13.41 -6.18 -6.94
C CYS A 159 -14.24 -6.37 -8.23
N SER A 160 -15.50 -6.84 -8.11
CA SER A 160 -16.38 -7.01 -9.26
C SER A 160 -17.06 -5.72 -9.75
N LYS A 161 -17.03 -4.65 -8.97
CA LYS A 161 -17.77 -3.41 -9.22
C LYS A 161 -16.91 -2.25 -9.66
N VAL A 162 -15.59 -2.31 -9.44
CA VAL A 162 -14.64 -1.24 -9.81
C VAL A 162 -13.72 -1.70 -10.93
N ASP A 163 -13.28 -0.76 -11.77
CA ASP A 163 -12.34 -1.02 -12.85
C ASP A 163 -10.89 -0.73 -12.44
N ILE A 164 -10.68 -0.07 -11.29
CA ILE A 164 -9.34 0.23 -10.77
C ILE A 164 -8.78 -0.95 -9.96
N PRO A 165 -7.45 -1.11 -9.86
CA PRO A 165 -6.82 -2.15 -9.07
C PRO A 165 -7.27 -2.14 -7.60
N VAL A 166 -7.41 -3.34 -7.03
CA VAL A 166 -7.73 -3.53 -5.61
C VAL A 166 -6.63 -4.36 -4.95
N VAL A 167 -6.08 -3.87 -3.85
CA VAL A 167 -5.20 -4.63 -2.97
C VAL A 167 -5.91 -4.94 -1.65
N ALA A 168 -5.81 -6.18 -1.19
CA ALA A 168 -6.28 -6.55 0.14
C ALA A 168 -5.27 -6.13 1.20
N ILE A 169 -5.72 -5.64 2.35
CA ILE A 169 -4.86 -5.23 3.46
C ILE A 169 -5.43 -5.68 4.80
N GLY A 170 -4.55 -5.91 5.78
CA GLY A 170 -4.88 -6.18 7.18
C GLY A 170 -4.82 -7.65 7.54
N GLY A 171 -3.90 -7.99 8.44
CA GLY A 171 -3.73 -9.34 9.00
C GLY A 171 -3.25 -10.41 8.02
N ILE A 172 -2.81 -10.04 6.82
CA ILE A 172 -2.36 -10.98 5.78
C ILE A 172 -0.98 -11.52 6.14
N THR A 173 -0.83 -12.83 5.99
CA THR A 173 0.40 -13.60 6.23
C THR A 173 0.63 -14.63 5.12
N GLN A 174 1.78 -15.32 5.14
CA GLN A 174 2.04 -16.44 4.23
C GLN A 174 1.03 -17.59 4.38
N ASP A 175 0.48 -17.76 5.60
CA ASP A 175 -0.38 -18.90 5.93
C ASP A 175 -1.83 -18.70 5.48
N ASN A 176 -2.31 -17.44 5.47
CA ASN A 176 -3.71 -17.13 5.19
C ASN A 176 -3.96 -16.46 3.82
N VAL A 177 -2.93 -15.96 3.13
CA VAL A 177 -3.09 -15.22 1.87
C VAL A 177 -3.85 -16.01 0.80
N LYS A 178 -3.74 -17.32 0.77
CA LYS A 178 -4.45 -18.19 -0.17
C LYS A 178 -5.97 -18.22 0.02
N GLU A 179 -6.45 -17.84 1.19
CA GLU A 179 -7.90 -17.72 1.46
C GLU A 179 -8.54 -16.57 0.66
N LEU A 180 -7.71 -15.67 0.10
CA LEU A 180 -8.18 -14.58 -0.76
C LEU A 180 -8.35 -14.98 -2.24
N SER A 181 -8.03 -16.23 -2.62
CA SER A 181 -8.22 -16.72 -4.00
C SER A 181 -9.68 -16.61 -4.44
N GLY A 182 -9.88 -16.21 -5.69
CA GLY A 182 -11.20 -15.98 -6.28
C GLY A 182 -11.89 -14.69 -5.83
N SER A 183 -11.20 -13.82 -5.09
CA SER A 183 -11.71 -12.49 -4.70
C SER A 183 -11.59 -11.45 -5.81
N GLY A 184 -10.65 -11.62 -6.76
CA GLY A 184 -10.39 -10.69 -7.84
C GLY A 184 -9.43 -9.54 -7.48
N ILE A 185 -8.67 -9.67 -6.40
CA ILE A 185 -7.63 -8.69 -6.02
C ILE A 185 -6.45 -8.71 -6.99
N ASN A 186 -5.74 -7.60 -7.09
CA ASN A 186 -4.52 -7.46 -7.89
C ASN A 186 -3.25 -7.72 -7.07
N GLY A 187 -3.37 -7.85 -5.75
CA GLY A 187 -2.28 -8.11 -4.84
C GLY A 187 -2.63 -7.82 -3.40
N VAL A 188 -1.62 -7.76 -2.55
CA VAL A 188 -1.79 -7.54 -1.11
C VAL A 188 -0.88 -6.43 -0.59
N ALA A 189 -1.40 -5.65 0.36
CA ALA A 189 -0.63 -4.68 1.13
C ALA A 189 -0.39 -5.23 2.55
N VAL A 190 0.86 -5.22 2.99
CA VAL A 190 1.27 -5.81 4.27
C VAL A 190 2.23 -4.93 5.04
N ILE A 191 2.21 -5.06 6.36
CA ILE A 191 3.14 -4.41 7.29
C ILE A 191 3.96 -5.49 8.00
N SER A 192 3.40 -6.09 9.04
CA SER A 192 4.11 -7.02 9.94
C SER A 192 4.54 -8.31 9.27
N ALA A 193 3.85 -8.77 8.23
CA ALA A 193 4.25 -9.95 7.45
C ALA A 193 5.63 -9.78 6.79
N ILE A 194 6.09 -8.54 6.59
CA ILE A 194 7.41 -8.18 6.10
C ILE A 194 8.26 -7.61 7.24
N PHE A 195 7.88 -6.48 7.82
CA PHE A 195 8.75 -5.69 8.70
C PHE A 195 8.91 -6.23 10.11
N ALA A 196 8.00 -7.08 10.61
CA ALA A 196 8.14 -7.76 11.89
C ALA A 196 9.05 -9.02 11.83
N GLN A 197 9.53 -9.39 10.64
CA GLN A 197 10.32 -10.60 10.44
C GLN A 197 11.81 -10.36 10.73
N LYS A 198 12.52 -11.39 11.20
CA LYS A 198 13.96 -11.31 11.47
C LYS A 198 14.79 -11.21 10.19
N ASP A 199 14.33 -11.82 9.10
CA ASP A 199 14.92 -11.83 7.78
C ASP A 199 13.86 -11.30 6.81
N ILE A 200 13.87 -9.99 6.61
CA ILE A 200 12.89 -9.26 5.82
C ILE A 200 12.97 -9.67 4.35
N GLU A 201 14.18 -9.83 3.80
CA GLU A 201 14.37 -10.22 2.40
C GLU A 201 13.77 -11.59 2.12
N THR A 202 14.12 -12.60 2.93
CA THR A 202 13.56 -13.95 2.78
C THR A 202 12.06 -13.99 3.01
N ALA A 203 11.54 -13.27 4.02
CA ALA A 203 10.10 -13.22 4.30
C ALA A 203 9.32 -12.60 3.14
N THR A 204 9.84 -11.51 2.58
CA THR A 204 9.25 -10.83 1.41
C THR A 204 9.22 -11.75 0.20
N ALA A 205 10.33 -12.43 -0.10
CA ALA A 205 10.42 -13.36 -1.23
C ALA A 205 9.46 -14.55 -1.10
N LYS A 206 9.28 -15.08 0.11
CA LYS A 206 8.32 -16.15 0.37
C LYS A 206 6.89 -15.68 0.21
N LEU A 207 6.54 -14.54 0.81
CA LEU A 207 5.20 -13.98 0.72
C LEU A 207 4.84 -13.67 -0.74
N LYS A 208 5.77 -13.09 -1.51
CA LYS A 208 5.57 -12.83 -2.94
C LYS A 208 5.15 -14.09 -3.70
N LYS A 209 5.88 -15.20 -3.50
CA LYS A 209 5.54 -16.49 -4.12
C LYS A 209 4.16 -17.01 -3.73
N CYS A 210 3.71 -16.73 -2.49
CA CYS A 210 2.35 -17.09 -2.07
C CYS A 210 1.30 -16.23 -2.77
N VAL A 211 1.56 -14.92 -2.90
CA VAL A 211 0.66 -13.96 -3.56
C VAL A 211 0.53 -14.26 -5.06
N GLU A 212 1.63 -14.63 -5.73
CA GLU A 212 1.63 -15.05 -7.15
C GLU A 212 0.73 -16.28 -7.44
N GLN A 213 0.28 -16.99 -6.40
CA GLN A 213 -0.62 -18.14 -6.49
C GLN A 213 -2.07 -17.81 -6.13
N VAL A 214 -2.35 -16.55 -5.83
CA VAL A 214 -3.72 -16.06 -5.57
C VAL A 214 -4.33 -15.65 -6.90
N ASP A 215 -5.42 -16.35 -7.28
CA ASP A 215 -6.17 -16.11 -8.53
C ASP A 215 -7.24 -15.02 -8.36
#